data_4fa4bf5a381ad21d8ff632436e28826e
#
_entry.id   4fa4bf5a381ad21d8ff632436e28826e
#
_cell.length_a   1.000
_cell.length_b   1.000
_cell.length_c   1.000
_cell.angle_alpha   90.00
_cell.angle_beta   90.00
_cell.angle_gamma   90.00
#
_symmetry.space_group_name_H-M   'P 1'
#
loop_
_entity.id
_entity.type
_entity.pdbx_description
1 polymer ?
#
loop_
_entity_poly.entity_id
_entity_poly.type
_entity_poly.pdbx_seq_one_letter_code
_entity_poly.pdbx_strand_id
1 'polypeptide(L)'
;MYDRILVPTDGSEQATNAVKTGLDLAAELGATVHVLYVVEEFEGRIEPITGEQEDESERYHEQGEEIVSEVAKAAKEMGVDCVTAVADGVVHDGIQHYIEENGIGFVVMGSRGRTTVEKAILGSTADKIIRTVDKPVTIVHEEPQSFVGTDRDIHLDGW
;
A
#
# COMPACT_ATOMS: atom_id res chain seq x y z
N MET A 1 12.83 7.18 14.62
CA MET A 1 12.05 8.04 13.71
C MET A 1 11.36 7.21 12.61
N TYR A 2 12.06 6.30 11.94
CA TYR A 2 11.52 5.43 10.90
C TYR A 2 11.42 3.98 11.36
N ASP A 3 10.99 3.79 12.58
CA ASP A 3 10.85 2.49 13.25
C ASP A 3 9.50 1.79 12.93
N ARG A 4 8.59 2.51 12.32
CA ARG A 4 7.29 1.99 11.85
C ARG A 4 7.00 2.46 10.43
N ILE A 5 6.92 1.51 9.52
CA ILE A 5 6.67 1.72 8.10
C ILE A 5 5.27 1.21 7.76
N LEU A 6 4.42 2.07 7.21
CA LEU A 6 3.11 1.67 6.70
C LEU A 6 3.19 1.30 5.23
N VAL A 7 2.64 0.15 4.89
CA VAL A 7 2.45 -0.31 3.52
C VAL A 7 0.96 -0.58 3.29
N PRO A 8 0.23 0.38 2.73
CA PRO A 8 -1.14 0.12 2.28
C PRO A 8 -1.13 -0.83 1.08
N THR A 9 -2.04 -1.78 1.07
CA THR A 9 -2.17 -2.73 -0.04
C THR A 9 -3.63 -2.96 -0.40
N ASP A 10 -3.90 -3.13 -1.67
CA ASP A 10 -5.18 -3.59 -2.22
C ASP A 10 -5.08 -4.97 -2.88
N GLY A 11 -3.93 -5.64 -2.73
CA GLY A 11 -3.62 -6.92 -3.33
C GLY A 11 -3.27 -6.86 -4.81
N SER A 12 -3.19 -5.67 -5.40
CA SER A 12 -2.74 -5.48 -6.79
C SER A 12 -1.26 -5.80 -6.96
N GLU A 13 -0.83 -5.98 -8.20
CA GLU A 13 0.59 -6.21 -8.53
C GLU A 13 1.46 -5.02 -8.12
N GLN A 14 0.98 -3.80 -8.33
CA GLN A 14 1.65 -2.57 -7.93
C GLN A 14 1.83 -2.47 -6.41
N ALA A 15 0.79 -2.82 -5.67
CA ALA A 15 0.85 -2.86 -4.21
C ALA A 15 1.81 -3.96 -3.72
N THR A 16 1.90 -5.07 -4.41
CA THR A 16 2.86 -6.14 -4.11
C THR A 16 4.30 -5.67 -4.26
N ASN A 17 4.61 -4.87 -5.25
CA ASN A 17 5.93 -4.27 -5.41
C ASN A 17 6.25 -3.29 -4.26
N ALA A 18 5.27 -2.52 -3.83
CA ALA A 18 5.40 -1.66 -2.66
C ALA A 18 5.63 -2.45 -1.36
N VAL A 19 4.94 -3.58 -1.20
CA VAL A 19 5.17 -4.51 -0.07
C VAL A 19 6.61 -4.99 -0.04
N LYS A 20 7.15 -5.45 -1.16
CA LYS A 20 8.55 -5.91 -1.25
C LYS A 20 9.52 -4.80 -0.86
N THR A 21 9.34 -3.60 -1.39
CA THR A 21 10.18 -2.44 -1.06
C THR A 21 10.06 -2.08 0.43
N GLY A 22 8.86 -2.09 0.98
CA GLY A 22 8.63 -1.82 2.40
C GLY A 22 9.29 -2.83 3.33
N LEU A 23 9.23 -4.11 2.98
CA LEU A 23 9.89 -5.18 3.73
C LEU A 23 11.42 -5.08 3.65
N ASP A 24 11.98 -4.79 2.48
CA ASP A 24 13.42 -4.59 2.30
C ASP A 24 13.92 -3.39 3.13
N LEU A 25 13.22 -2.26 3.08
CA LEU A 25 13.54 -1.09 3.89
C LEU A 25 13.45 -1.39 5.40
N ALA A 26 12.42 -2.11 5.82
CA ALA A 26 12.27 -2.48 7.22
C ALA A 26 13.40 -3.40 7.69
N ALA A 27 13.82 -4.34 6.86
CA ALA A 27 14.97 -5.22 7.17
C ALA A 27 16.26 -4.41 7.35
N GLU A 28 16.51 -3.43 6.50
CA GLU A 28 17.70 -2.56 6.59
C GLU A 28 17.65 -1.62 7.80
N LEU A 29 16.48 -1.10 8.13
CA LEU A 29 16.31 -0.11 9.20
C LEU A 29 16.03 -0.73 10.58
N GLY A 30 15.77 -2.02 10.65
CA GLY A 30 15.27 -2.66 11.87
C GLY A 30 13.87 -2.17 12.28
N ALA A 31 13.04 -1.82 11.29
CA ALA A 31 11.71 -1.28 11.49
C ALA A 31 10.63 -2.37 11.52
N THR A 32 9.47 -2.03 12.10
CA THR A 32 8.25 -2.83 12.02
C THR A 32 7.42 -2.40 10.81
N VAL A 33 6.99 -3.35 9.99
CA VAL A 33 6.05 -3.08 8.90
C VAL A 33 4.63 -3.21 9.40
N HIS A 34 3.84 -2.18 9.15
CA HIS A 34 2.39 -2.19 9.28
C HIS A 34 1.78 -2.35 7.89
N VAL A 35 1.09 -3.45 7.63
CA VAL A 35 0.37 -3.66 6.38
C VAL A 35 -1.11 -3.42 6.62
N LEU A 36 -1.70 -2.54 5.82
CA LEU A 36 -3.08 -2.11 5.92
C LEU A 36 -3.84 -2.43 4.64
N TYR A 37 -4.95 -3.12 4.76
CA TYR A 37 -5.97 -3.27 3.73
C TYR A 37 -7.21 -2.49 4.13
N VAL A 38 -7.72 -1.64 3.25
CA VAL A 38 -8.97 -0.89 3.47
C VAL A 38 -10.05 -1.45 2.56
N VAL A 39 -11.12 -1.95 3.15
CA VAL A 39 -12.34 -2.36 2.44
C VAL A 39 -13.11 -1.09 2.09
N GLU A 40 -13.23 -0.79 0.80
CA GLU A 40 -13.91 0.41 0.34
C GLU A 40 -15.41 0.36 0.61
N GLU A 41 -15.87 1.33 1.38
CA GLU A 41 -17.29 1.66 1.45
C GLU A 41 -17.60 2.74 0.42
N PHE A 42 -18.48 2.43 -0.52
CA PHE A 42 -18.93 3.41 -1.50
C PHE A 42 -19.87 4.42 -0.83
N GLU A 43 -19.38 5.63 -0.60
CA GLU A 43 -20.24 6.74 -0.22
C GLU A 43 -21.27 6.99 -1.33
N GLY A 44 -22.54 6.79 -1.02
CA GLY A 44 -23.66 7.12 -1.92
C GLY A 44 -24.69 6.02 -2.17
N ARG A 45 -24.57 4.85 -1.59
CA ARG A 45 -25.66 3.87 -1.59
C ARG A 45 -26.67 4.22 -0.50
N ILE A 46 -27.71 4.96 -0.89
CA ILE A 46 -28.91 5.21 -0.08
C ILE A 46 -29.87 4.01 -0.19
N GLU A 47 -29.39 2.85 -0.60
CA GLU A 47 -30.22 1.66 -0.66
C GLU A 47 -30.12 0.86 0.64
N PRO A 48 -31.25 0.29 1.09
CA PRO A 48 -31.22 -0.54 2.29
C PRO A 48 -30.28 -1.71 2.08
N ILE A 49 -29.41 -1.95 3.06
CA ILE A 49 -28.48 -3.09 3.06
C ILE A 49 -29.28 -4.36 2.88
N THR A 50 -29.13 -5.01 1.73
CA THR A 50 -29.70 -6.32 1.48
C THR A 50 -28.71 -7.40 1.95
N GLY A 51 -29.20 -8.61 2.25
CA GLY A 51 -28.34 -9.71 2.67
C GLY A 51 -27.21 -10.03 1.68
N GLU A 52 -27.40 -9.74 0.39
CA GLU A 52 -26.35 -9.91 -0.66
C GLU A 52 -25.20 -8.91 -0.49
N GLN A 53 -25.44 -7.72 0.03
CA GLN A 53 -24.42 -6.70 0.29
C GLN A 53 -23.61 -7.01 1.55
N GLU A 54 -24.23 -7.64 2.56
CA GLU A 54 -23.54 -8.15 3.73
C GLU A 54 -22.58 -9.27 3.34
N ASP A 55 -23.02 -10.21 2.50
CA ASP A 55 -22.18 -11.31 1.99
C ASP A 55 -21.00 -10.79 1.14
N GLU A 56 -21.19 -9.71 0.39
CA GLU A 56 -20.14 -9.08 -0.41
C GLU A 56 -19.10 -8.37 0.48
N SER A 57 -19.56 -7.66 1.50
CA SER A 57 -18.67 -7.01 2.48
C SER A 57 -17.83 -8.04 3.24
N GLU A 58 -18.44 -9.12 3.69
CA GLU A 58 -17.72 -10.23 4.35
C GLU A 58 -16.63 -10.82 3.45
N ARG A 59 -16.91 -11.01 2.16
CA ARG A 59 -15.93 -11.51 1.19
C ARG A 59 -14.74 -10.58 1.02
N TYR A 60 -14.96 -9.25 0.98
CA TYR A 60 -13.87 -8.29 0.92
C TYR A 60 -13.04 -8.26 2.20
N HIS A 61 -13.67 -8.44 3.35
CA HIS A 61 -12.95 -8.59 4.61
C HIS A 61 -12.08 -9.84 4.63
N GLU A 62 -12.63 -11.00 4.25
CA GLU A 62 -11.88 -12.25 4.17
C GLU A 62 -10.70 -12.13 3.19
N GLN A 63 -10.92 -11.52 2.04
CA GLN A 63 -9.86 -11.25 1.06
C GLN A 63 -8.77 -10.34 1.63
N GLY A 64 -9.15 -9.30 2.36
CA GLY A 64 -8.21 -8.40 3.04
C GLY A 64 -7.37 -9.14 4.07
N GLU A 65 -8.00 -9.97 4.90
CA GLU A 65 -7.31 -10.80 5.90
C GLU A 65 -6.31 -11.78 5.26
N GLU A 66 -6.67 -12.41 4.15
CA GLU A 66 -5.77 -13.28 3.40
C GLU A 66 -4.55 -12.51 2.87
N ILE A 67 -4.77 -11.35 2.27
CA ILE A 67 -3.71 -10.51 1.69
C ILE A 67 -2.72 -10.06 2.77
N VAL A 68 -3.21 -9.51 3.87
CA VAL A 68 -2.33 -9.04 4.95
C VAL A 68 -1.62 -10.19 5.65
N SER A 69 -2.24 -11.36 5.73
CA SER A 69 -1.63 -12.58 6.28
C SER A 69 -0.48 -13.08 5.42
N GLU A 70 -0.59 -13.02 4.10
CA GLU A 70 0.50 -13.36 3.18
C GLU A 70 1.69 -12.42 3.34
N VAL A 71 1.43 -11.13 3.55
CA VAL A 71 2.50 -10.16 3.83
C VAL A 71 3.20 -10.46 5.15
N ALA A 72 2.42 -10.76 6.20
CA ALA A 72 2.97 -11.14 7.50
C ALA A 72 3.86 -12.39 7.41
N LYS A 73 3.47 -13.35 6.59
CA LYS A 73 4.26 -14.56 6.31
C LYS A 73 5.59 -14.24 5.65
N ALA A 74 5.57 -13.39 4.62
CA ALA A 74 6.78 -12.93 3.93
C ALA A 74 7.71 -12.15 4.88
N ALA A 75 7.15 -11.28 5.71
CA ALA A 75 7.89 -10.53 6.73
C ALA A 75 8.60 -11.47 7.72
N LYS A 76 7.89 -12.48 8.19
CA LYS A 76 8.45 -13.48 9.12
C LYS A 76 9.63 -14.25 8.51
N GLU A 77 9.54 -14.62 7.24
CA GLU A 77 10.64 -15.29 6.50
C GLU A 77 11.86 -14.40 6.38
N MET A 78 11.69 -13.09 6.33
CA MET A 78 12.76 -12.09 6.28
C MET A 78 13.26 -11.66 7.67
N GLY A 79 12.64 -12.12 8.75
CA GLY A 79 12.97 -11.68 10.11
C GLY A 79 12.49 -10.26 10.41
N VAL A 80 11.48 -9.76 9.71
CA VAL A 80 10.88 -8.43 9.90
C VAL A 80 9.61 -8.54 10.75
N ASP A 81 9.52 -7.71 11.78
CA ASP A 81 8.30 -7.61 12.57
C ASP A 81 7.17 -6.98 11.73
N CYS A 82 6.00 -7.58 11.76
CA CYS A 82 4.85 -7.16 10.97
C CYS A 82 3.58 -7.09 11.81
N VAL A 83 2.87 -5.99 11.64
CA VAL A 83 1.52 -5.77 12.17
C VAL A 83 0.54 -5.72 11.01
N THR A 84 -0.53 -6.48 11.09
CA THR A 84 -1.59 -6.53 10.06
C THR A 84 -2.83 -5.78 10.52
N ALA A 85 -3.48 -5.10 9.59
CA ALA A 85 -4.75 -4.43 9.83
C ALA A 85 -5.67 -4.47 8.60
N VAL A 86 -6.95 -4.65 8.84
CA VAL A 86 -8.03 -4.51 7.88
C VAL A 86 -9.02 -3.48 8.44
N ALA A 87 -9.31 -2.46 7.66
CA ALA A 87 -10.22 -1.37 8.04
C ALA A 87 -11.30 -1.18 6.97
N ASP A 88 -12.38 -0.55 7.35
CA ASP A 88 -13.48 -0.19 6.45
C ASP A 88 -13.50 1.31 6.20
N GLY A 89 -13.97 1.72 5.04
CA GLY A 89 -14.23 3.12 4.73
C GLY A 89 -13.59 3.61 3.44
N VAL A 90 -13.29 4.90 3.41
CA VAL A 90 -12.60 5.54 2.29
C VAL A 90 -11.09 5.31 2.44
N VAL A 91 -10.45 4.80 1.41
CA VAL A 91 -9.05 4.31 1.48
C VAL A 91 -8.09 5.37 2.01
N HIS A 92 -8.09 6.59 1.45
CA HIS A 92 -7.16 7.63 1.89
C HIS A 92 -7.41 8.10 3.32
N ASP A 93 -8.67 8.15 3.78
CA ASP A 93 -9.02 8.49 5.14
C ASP A 93 -8.55 7.40 6.12
N GLY A 94 -8.75 6.14 5.76
CA GLY A 94 -8.26 5.00 6.53
C GLY A 94 -6.75 4.99 6.69
N ILE A 95 -6.02 5.33 5.64
CA ILE A 95 -4.56 5.44 5.67
C ILE A 95 -4.12 6.58 6.60
N GLN A 96 -4.69 7.77 6.47
CA GLN A 96 -4.37 8.92 7.31
C GLN A 96 -4.64 8.63 8.78
N HIS A 97 -5.80 8.10 9.07
CA HIS A 97 -6.20 7.73 10.44
C HIS A 97 -5.25 6.70 11.05
N TYR A 98 -4.88 5.69 10.27
CA TYR A 98 -3.93 4.66 10.70
C TYR A 98 -2.54 5.24 11.02
N ILE A 99 -2.06 6.16 10.20
CA ILE A 99 -0.77 6.85 10.42
C ILE A 99 -0.77 7.57 11.76
N GLU A 100 -1.82 8.32 12.04
CA GLU A 100 -1.95 9.10 13.28
C GLU A 100 -2.06 8.19 14.51
N GLU A 101 -2.92 7.17 14.47
CA GLU A 101 -3.16 6.29 15.60
C GLU A 101 -1.99 5.37 15.94
N ASN A 102 -1.21 4.97 14.95
CA ASN A 102 -0.15 3.97 15.13
C ASN A 102 1.27 4.56 15.14
N GLY A 103 1.41 5.87 15.10
CA GLY A 103 2.71 6.52 15.14
C GLY A 103 3.61 6.12 13.97
N ILE A 104 3.04 6.04 12.78
CA ILE A 104 3.77 5.71 11.54
C ILE A 104 4.74 6.84 11.22
N GLY A 105 6.00 6.50 10.95
CA GLY A 105 7.03 7.46 10.58
C GLY A 105 7.35 7.53 9.09
N PHE A 106 6.92 6.52 8.32
CA PHE A 106 7.24 6.41 6.92
C PHE A 106 6.17 5.59 6.17
N VAL A 107 5.84 6.00 4.96
CA VAL A 107 4.84 5.31 4.12
C VAL A 107 5.48 4.84 2.83
N VAL A 108 5.22 3.59 2.46
CA VAL A 108 5.62 3.00 1.18
C VAL A 108 4.37 2.49 0.48
N MET A 109 4.06 3.01 -0.68
CA MET A 109 2.87 2.63 -1.41
C MET A 109 3.08 2.57 -2.92
N GLY A 110 2.24 1.81 -3.60
CA GLY A 110 2.25 1.74 -5.05
C GLY A 110 1.78 3.05 -5.69
N SER A 111 2.26 3.32 -6.89
CA SER A 111 1.85 4.51 -7.65
C SER A 111 0.40 4.47 -8.11
N ARG A 112 -0.19 3.26 -8.17
CA ARG A 112 -1.55 2.99 -8.65
C ARG A 112 -2.18 1.86 -7.87
N GLY A 113 -3.51 1.85 -7.79
CA GLY A 113 -4.30 0.73 -7.28
C GLY A 113 -4.95 -0.07 -8.41
N ARG A 114 -5.92 -0.94 -8.06
CA ARG A 114 -6.65 -1.81 -9.00
C ARG A 114 -7.35 -1.08 -10.14
N THR A 115 -7.85 0.13 -9.88
CA THR A 115 -8.75 0.84 -10.79
C THR A 115 -8.03 1.73 -11.79
N THR A 116 -6.75 1.97 -11.62
CA THR A 116 -5.96 2.85 -12.51
C THR A 116 -5.25 2.02 -13.57
N VAL A 117 -5.67 2.15 -14.81
CA VAL A 117 -5.15 1.37 -15.95
C VAL A 117 -4.01 2.07 -16.68
N GLU A 118 -3.95 3.40 -16.63
CA GLU A 118 -2.93 4.18 -17.35
C GLU A 118 -1.62 4.23 -16.59
N LYS A 119 -0.54 3.76 -17.21
CA LYS A 119 0.79 3.62 -16.61
C LYS A 119 1.49 4.94 -16.24
N ALA A 120 1.07 6.05 -16.81
CA ALA A 120 1.69 7.35 -16.62
C ALA A 120 1.01 8.23 -15.56
N ILE A 121 -0.07 7.77 -14.95
CA ILE A 121 -0.87 8.54 -14.02
C ILE A 121 -0.70 8.00 -12.60
N LEU A 122 -0.43 8.91 -11.68
CA LEU A 122 -0.47 8.62 -10.24
C LEU A 122 -1.92 8.32 -9.82
N GLY A 123 -2.13 7.23 -9.09
CA GLY A 123 -3.46 6.85 -8.58
C GLY A 123 -4.04 7.91 -7.64
N SER A 124 -5.36 7.98 -7.56
CA SER A 124 -6.06 8.97 -6.74
C SER A 124 -5.72 8.90 -5.26
N THR A 125 -5.56 7.69 -4.72
CA THR A 125 -5.16 7.49 -3.32
C THR A 125 -3.73 7.98 -3.08
N ALA A 126 -2.78 7.60 -3.93
CA ALA A 126 -1.39 8.04 -3.82
C ALA A 126 -1.27 9.56 -3.94
N ASP A 127 -1.98 10.18 -4.88
CA ASP A 127 -2.01 11.65 -5.03
C ASP A 127 -2.52 12.34 -3.76
N LYS A 128 -3.60 11.86 -3.18
CA LYS A 128 -4.15 12.42 -1.93
C LYS A 128 -3.20 12.24 -0.74
N ILE A 129 -2.61 11.06 -0.59
CA ILE A 129 -1.66 10.79 0.50
C ILE A 129 -0.44 11.70 0.42
N ILE A 130 0.15 11.87 -0.76
CA ILE A 130 1.29 12.77 -0.95
C ILE A 130 0.95 14.21 -0.55
N ARG A 131 -0.26 14.66 -0.82
CA ARG A 131 -0.69 16.04 -0.54
C ARG A 131 -1.06 16.29 0.91
N THR A 132 -1.47 15.27 1.65
CA THR A 132 -2.14 15.43 2.96
C THR A 132 -1.35 14.88 4.12
N VAL A 133 -0.44 13.95 3.90
CA VAL A 133 0.35 13.31 4.95
C VAL A 133 1.64 14.09 5.17
N ASP A 134 1.96 14.38 6.42
CA ASP A 134 3.17 15.11 6.85
C ASP A 134 4.39 14.19 7.08
N LYS A 135 4.30 12.93 6.70
CA LYS A 135 5.37 11.95 6.80
C LYS A 135 6.00 11.68 5.44
N PRO A 136 7.27 11.24 5.40
CA PRO A 136 7.87 10.77 4.16
C PRO A 136 7.04 9.67 3.50
N VAL A 137 6.81 9.81 2.20
CA VAL A 137 6.06 8.86 1.37
C VAL A 137 6.93 8.43 0.19
N THR A 138 7.20 7.15 0.10
CA THR A 138 7.87 6.56 -1.06
C THR A 138 6.82 5.96 -1.98
N ILE A 139 6.84 6.37 -3.23
CA ILE A 139 6.00 5.81 -4.29
C ILE A 139 6.80 4.79 -5.07
N VAL A 140 6.29 3.56 -5.10
CA VAL A 140 6.90 2.46 -5.85
C VAL A 140 6.15 2.31 -7.17
N HIS A 141 6.87 2.54 -8.26
CA HIS A 141 6.37 2.32 -9.61
C HIS A 141 6.50 0.84 -9.99
N GLU A 142 5.75 0.41 -11.00
CA GLU A 142 6.04 -0.86 -11.66
C GLU A 142 7.48 -0.84 -12.14
N GLU A 143 8.15 -1.99 -12.04
CA GLU A 143 9.43 -2.12 -12.73
C GLU A 143 9.21 -1.74 -14.21
N PRO A 144 10.04 -0.85 -14.75
CA PRO A 144 9.97 -0.58 -16.17
C PRO A 144 10.13 -1.92 -16.87
N GLN A 145 9.17 -2.28 -17.70
CA GLN A 145 9.34 -3.42 -18.59
C GLN A 145 10.68 -3.23 -19.26
N SER A 146 11.59 -4.16 -19.03
CA SER A 146 12.93 -4.09 -19.56
C SER A 146 12.86 -3.62 -21.02
N PHE A 147 13.29 -2.41 -21.28
CA PHE A 147 13.58 -1.99 -22.65
C PHE A 147 14.73 -2.87 -23.12
N VAL A 148 14.38 -3.94 -23.81
CA VAL A 148 15.36 -4.74 -24.54
C VAL A 148 16.02 -3.82 -25.54
N GLY A 149 17.19 -3.35 -25.22
CA GLY A 149 18.10 -2.71 -26.17
C GLY A 149 18.18 -1.19 -26.13
N THR A 150 18.60 -0.59 -25.04
CA THR A 150 19.51 0.56 -25.09
C THR A 150 20.41 0.50 -23.87
N ASP A 151 21.59 0.06 -24.11
CA ASP A 151 22.77 0.33 -23.29
C ASP A 151 22.95 1.86 -23.28
N ARG A 152 22.22 2.54 -22.44
CA ARG A 152 22.48 3.93 -22.13
C ARG A 152 23.23 3.95 -20.82
N ASP A 153 24.53 4.00 -20.94
CA ASP A 153 25.39 4.49 -19.88
C ASP A 153 24.82 5.83 -19.40
N ILE A 154 24.11 5.82 -18.28
CA ILE A 154 23.71 7.06 -17.62
C ILE A 154 25.01 7.62 -17.02
N HIS A 155 25.67 8.46 -17.74
CA HIS A 155 26.71 9.32 -17.19
C HIS A 155 26.06 10.33 -16.25
N LEU A 156 26.21 10.12 -14.95
CA LEU A 156 25.87 11.10 -13.93
C LEU A 156 26.95 12.19 -13.83
N ASP A 157 27.39 12.72 -14.95
CA ASP A 157 28.29 13.86 -14.98
C ASP A 157 27.46 15.13 -14.79
N GLY A 158 27.39 15.62 -13.56
CA GLY A 158 26.79 16.93 -13.34
C GLY A 158 25.94 17.16 -12.11
N TRP A 159 26.31 16.56 -11.02
CA TRP A 159 25.79 16.97 -9.70
C TRP A 159 26.82 17.84 -8.97
#